data_e4a1cc742d099711b397141667e31beb
#
_entry.id   e4a1cc742d099711b397141667e31beb
#
_cell.length_a   1.000
_cell.length_b   1.000
_cell.length_c   1.000
_cell.angle_alpha   90.00
_cell.angle_beta   90.00
_cell.angle_gamma   90.00
#
_symmetry.space_group_name_H-M   'P 1'
#
loop_
_entity.id
_entity.type
_entity.pdbx_description
1 polymer ?
#
loop_
_entity_poly.entity_id
_entity_poly.type
_entity_poly.pdbx_seq_one_letter_code
_entity_poly.pdbx_strand_id
1 'polypeptide(L)'
;MAFDEPACHTCETTLVSRLFCFSCNALQPFPREIDFFEVLGFPVSFELNSAELEERYQQLLLELHPDFYSSAPEAEQLLSETASAILNTAYKTLHDPTLRAGYLLHLLAEKQQLDESSLPEGFLAEMFFLQEELDELLDSVNSVELSAMHDDLQNRKMNIEADYVPLFKKHDDHPENSEILQQLQSHLNAERYLRRLLERIPTTD
;
A
#
# COMPACT_ATOMS: atom_id res chain seq x y z
N MET A 1 13.10 5.23 16.63
CA MET A 1 12.28 4.94 17.84
C MET A 1 12.43 3.46 18.10
N ALA A 2 12.79 3.06 19.33
CA ALA A 2 12.78 1.64 19.71
C ALA A 2 11.32 1.21 19.70
N PHE A 3 10.96 0.28 18.82
CA PHE A 3 9.64 -0.35 18.87
C PHE A 3 9.60 -1.17 20.16
N ASP A 4 8.64 -0.84 21.02
CA ASP A 4 8.29 -1.68 22.15
C ASP A 4 7.72 -2.97 21.53
N GLU A 5 8.50 -4.04 21.53
CA GLU A 5 8.06 -5.32 20.95
C GLU A 5 6.81 -5.78 21.70
N PRO A 6 5.65 -5.86 21.01
CA PRO A 6 4.40 -6.16 21.69
C PRO A 6 4.46 -7.56 22.28
N ALA A 7 4.08 -7.69 23.54
CA ALA A 7 3.97 -8.99 24.23
C ALA A 7 2.55 -9.54 24.14
N CYS A 8 2.43 -10.86 24.01
CA CYS A 8 1.16 -11.58 24.04
C CYS A 8 0.45 -11.37 25.39
N HIS A 9 -0.82 -10.98 25.37
CA HIS A 9 -1.61 -10.77 26.58
C HIS A 9 -1.88 -12.05 27.38
N THR A 10 -1.68 -13.24 26.77
CA THR A 10 -1.95 -14.55 27.39
C THR A 10 -0.68 -15.24 27.90
N CYS A 11 0.42 -15.24 27.12
CA CYS A 11 1.64 -16.00 27.45
C CYS A 11 2.90 -15.14 27.53
N GLU A 12 2.78 -13.83 27.38
CA GLU A 12 3.86 -12.82 27.49
C GLU A 12 5.01 -12.99 26.47
N THR A 13 4.89 -13.93 25.52
CA THR A 13 5.88 -14.08 24.44
C THR A 13 5.81 -12.87 23.50
N THR A 14 6.96 -12.42 23.01
CA THR A 14 7.04 -11.38 21.97
C THR A 14 6.23 -11.75 20.74
N LEU A 15 5.38 -10.85 20.28
CA LEU A 15 4.53 -11.04 19.12
C LEU A 15 5.26 -10.69 17.84
N VAL A 16 5.10 -11.54 16.83
CA VAL A 16 5.51 -11.26 15.45
C VAL A 16 4.44 -10.44 14.74
N SER A 17 3.17 -10.75 14.95
CA SER A 17 2.01 -10.00 14.47
C SER A 17 1.20 -9.47 15.65
N ARG A 18 0.69 -8.27 15.54
CA ARG A 18 -0.19 -7.68 16.57
C ARG A 18 -1.56 -8.34 16.68
N LEU A 19 -1.94 -9.18 15.72
CA LEU A 19 -3.26 -9.82 15.66
C LEU A 19 -3.29 -11.21 16.29
N PHE A 20 -2.15 -11.93 16.32
CA PHE A 20 -2.13 -13.34 16.69
C PHE A 20 -0.80 -13.75 17.36
N CYS A 21 -0.88 -14.59 18.36
CA CYS A 21 0.27 -15.20 19.00
C CYS A 21 0.49 -16.65 18.53
N PHE A 22 1.53 -16.88 17.74
CA PHE A 22 1.88 -18.21 17.25
C PHE A 22 2.40 -19.17 18.34
N SER A 23 2.74 -18.66 19.55
CA SER A 23 3.21 -19.48 20.66
C SER A 23 2.08 -20.15 21.45
N CYS A 24 0.96 -19.47 21.64
CA CYS A 24 -0.19 -19.99 22.40
C CYS A 24 -1.50 -20.01 21.61
N ASN A 25 -1.46 -19.67 20.33
CA ASN A 25 -2.59 -19.64 19.40
C ASN A 25 -3.75 -18.73 19.86
N ALA A 26 -3.42 -17.61 20.54
CA ALA A 26 -4.41 -16.69 21.03
C ALA A 26 -4.54 -15.47 20.09
N LEU A 27 -5.78 -15.11 19.75
CA LEU A 27 -6.11 -13.81 19.16
C LEU A 27 -5.65 -12.71 20.13
N GLN A 28 -5.12 -11.63 19.57
CA GLN A 28 -4.66 -10.50 20.36
C GLN A 28 -5.66 -9.33 20.25
N PRO A 29 -5.96 -8.66 21.35
CA PRO A 29 -6.67 -7.38 21.28
C PRO A 29 -5.75 -6.34 20.63
N PHE A 30 -6.29 -5.55 19.72
CA PHE A 30 -5.54 -4.50 19.02
C PHE A 30 -6.30 -3.17 19.01
N PRO A 31 -5.59 -2.02 18.92
CA PRO A 31 -6.23 -0.72 18.85
C PRO A 31 -7.01 -0.54 17.54
N ARG A 32 -7.95 0.39 17.53
CA ARG A 32 -8.77 0.69 16.35
C ARG A 32 -7.93 1.19 15.17
N GLU A 33 -6.88 1.95 15.47
CA GLU A 33 -5.89 2.46 14.52
C GLU A 33 -4.60 1.68 14.73
N ILE A 34 -4.45 0.59 13.99
CA ILE A 34 -3.28 -0.28 14.04
C ILE A 34 -2.43 -0.06 12.79
N ASP A 35 -1.11 -0.01 12.96
CA ASP A 35 -0.17 0.07 11.85
C ASP A 35 -0.16 -1.24 11.04
N PHE A 36 -0.25 -1.13 9.72
CA PHE A 36 -0.28 -2.28 8.81
C PHE A 36 1.04 -3.06 8.80
N PHE A 37 2.16 -2.41 9.07
CA PHE A 37 3.43 -3.12 9.26
C PHE A 37 3.41 -3.97 10.52
N GLU A 38 2.85 -3.47 11.63
CA GLU A 38 2.67 -4.24 12.86
C GLU A 38 1.70 -5.42 12.67
N VAL A 39 0.64 -5.24 11.87
CA VAL A 39 -0.31 -6.31 11.53
C VAL A 39 0.41 -7.49 10.90
N LEU A 40 1.30 -7.24 9.94
CA LEU A 40 2.01 -8.28 9.19
C LEU A 40 3.38 -8.64 9.80
N GLY A 41 3.83 -7.91 10.83
CA GLY A 41 5.09 -8.17 11.54
C GLY A 41 6.33 -7.77 10.75
N PHE A 42 6.25 -6.64 10.05
CA PHE A 42 7.37 -6.07 9.30
C PHE A 42 7.82 -4.74 9.91
N PRO A 43 9.09 -4.38 9.74
CA PRO A 43 9.54 -3.03 10.05
C PRO A 43 8.90 -2.03 9.08
N VAL A 44 8.67 -0.79 9.55
CA VAL A 44 8.19 0.29 8.70
C VAL A 44 9.24 0.63 7.66
N SER A 45 9.02 0.20 6.42
CA SER A 45 9.95 0.38 5.30
C SER A 45 9.21 0.30 3.97
N PHE A 46 9.69 1.07 2.98
CA PHE A 46 9.19 0.91 1.62
C PHE A 46 9.69 -0.38 0.97
N GLU A 47 10.94 -0.77 1.22
CA GLU A 47 11.50 -2.01 0.69
C GLU A 47 11.05 -3.21 1.55
N LEU A 48 10.14 -4.01 1.01
CA LEU A 48 9.66 -5.25 1.60
C LEU A 48 9.97 -6.44 0.69
N ASN A 49 10.29 -7.57 1.31
CA ASN A 49 10.38 -8.84 0.59
C ASN A 49 8.96 -9.34 0.29
N SER A 50 8.57 -9.32 -0.99
CA SER A 50 7.22 -9.72 -1.42
C SER A 50 6.89 -11.18 -1.10
N ALA A 51 7.88 -12.08 -1.15
CA ALA A 51 7.66 -13.50 -0.82
C ALA A 51 7.41 -13.70 0.68
N GLU A 52 8.16 -13.01 1.55
CA GLU A 52 7.94 -13.04 3.00
C GLU A 52 6.61 -12.39 3.39
N LEU A 53 6.22 -11.32 2.70
CA LEU A 53 4.94 -10.64 2.90
C LEU A 53 3.78 -11.58 2.58
N GLU A 54 3.84 -12.26 1.43
CA GLU A 54 2.85 -13.26 1.01
C GLU A 54 2.78 -14.43 2.00
N GLU A 55 3.93 -15.00 2.38
CA GLU A 55 3.99 -16.11 3.32
C GLU A 55 3.35 -15.73 4.67
N ARG A 56 3.68 -14.54 5.20
CA ARG A 56 3.13 -14.05 6.45
C ARG A 56 1.62 -13.84 6.37
N TYR A 57 1.16 -13.25 5.27
CA TYR A 57 -0.28 -13.07 5.03
C TYR A 57 -1.02 -14.40 5.01
N GLN A 58 -0.50 -15.40 4.27
CA GLN A 58 -1.13 -16.73 4.18
C GLN A 58 -1.17 -17.45 5.55
N GLN A 59 -0.10 -17.35 6.33
CA GLN A 59 -0.07 -17.92 7.69
C GLN A 59 -1.15 -17.27 8.57
N LEU A 60 -1.22 -15.94 8.61
CA LEU A 60 -2.20 -15.22 9.41
C LEU A 60 -3.64 -15.44 8.92
N LEU A 61 -3.85 -15.53 7.60
CA LEU A 61 -5.16 -15.76 7.01
C LEU A 61 -5.78 -17.07 7.50
N LEU A 62 -4.96 -18.12 7.63
CA LEU A 62 -5.41 -19.40 8.17
C LEU A 62 -5.76 -19.29 9.67
N GLU A 63 -4.89 -18.66 10.47
CA GLU A 63 -5.07 -18.60 11.93
C GLU A 63 -6.22 -17.66 12.35
N LEU A 64 -6.50 -16.62 11.55
CA LEU A 64 -7.53 -15.63 11.86
C LEU A 64 -8.90 -15.93 11.22
N HIS A 65 -9.03 -17.03 10.47
CA HIS A 65 -10.25 -17.27 9.70
C HIS A 65 -11.47 -17.44 10.61
N PRO A 66 -12.58 -16.69 10.40
CA PRO A 66 -13.75 -16.71 11.28
C PRO A 66 -14.38 -18.08 11.49
N ASP A 67 -14.28 -18.98 10.52
CA ASP A 67 -14.85 -20.34 10.65
C ASP A 67 -14.24 -21.12 11.81
N PHE A 68 -12.97 -20.87 12.13
CA PHE A 68 -12.31 -21.52 13.27
C PHE A 68 -12.85 -21.04 14.63
N TYR A 69 -13.45 -19.86 14.65
CA TYR A 69 -14.01 -19.23 15.85
C TYR A 69 -15.55 -19.34 15.93
N SER A 70 -16.20 -20.08 15.00
CA SER A 70 -17.66 -20.20 14.92
C SER A 70 -18.32 -20.75 16.20
N SER A 71 -17.57 -21.51 17.00
CA SER A 71 -18.03 -22.06 18.28
C SER A 71 -17.46 -21.32 19.50
N ALA A 72 -16.65 -20.27 19.30
CA ALA A 72 -16.06 -19.47 20.36
C ALA A 72 -17.07 -18.45 20.93
N PRO A 73 -16.77 -17.80 22.07
CA PRO A 73 -17.58 -16.69 22.57
C PRO A 73 -17.73 -15.57 21.53
N GLU A 74 -18.87 -14.88 21.53
CA GLU A 74 -19.20 -13.82 20.57
C GLU A 74 -18.10 -12.75 20.43
N ALA A 75 -17.42 -12.41 21.54
CA ALA A 75 -16.30 -11.45 21.53
C ALA A 75 -15.10 -11.96 20.73
N GLU A 76 -14.79 -13.25 20.76
CA GLU A 76 -13.71 -13.85 19.97
C GLU A 76 -14.10 -13.97 18.49
N GLN A 77 -15.36 -14.30 18.20
CA GLN A 77 -15.87 -14.32 16.83
C GLN A 77 -15.72 -12.93 16.18
N LEU A 78 -16.18 -11.88 16.86
CA LEU A 78 -16.07 -10.49 16.38
C LEU A 78 -14.61 -10.06 16.24
N LEU A 79 -13.74 -10.47 17.17
CA LEU A 79 -12.31 -10.17 17.10
C LEU A 79 -11.66 -10.84 15.88
N SER A 80 -11.97 -12.10 15.61
CA SER A 80 -11.50 -12.85 14.43
C SER A 80 -11.96 -12.18 13.11
N GLU A 81 -13.25 -11.84 12.99
CA GLU A 81 -13.78 -11.13 11.82
C GLU A 81 -13.08 -9.80 11.57
N THR A 82 -12.89 -9.01 12.63
CA THR A 82 -12.22 -7.71 12.54
C THR A 82 -10.75 -7.87 12.20
N ALA A 83 -10.05 -8.83 12.81
CA ALA A 83 -8.66 -9.14 12.54
C ALA A 83 -8.45 -9.58 11.09
N SER A 84 -9.32 -10.46 10.57
CA SER A 84 -9.27 -10.89 9.16
C SER A 84 -9.49 -9.73 8.19
N ALA A 85 -10.43 -8.82 8.47
CA ALA A 85 -10.68 -7.65 7.63
C ALA A 85 -9.47 -6.69 7.61
N ILE A 86 -8.86 -6.45 8.77
CA ILE A 86 -7.66 -5.61 8.88
C ILE A 86 -6.48 -6.28 8.19
N LEU A 87 -6.27 -7.59 8.37
CA LEU A 87 -5.21 -8.34 7.69
C LEU A 87 -5.30 -8.20 6.17
N ASN A 88 -6.50 -8.38 5.60
CA ASN A 88 -6.72 -8.24 4.17
C ASN A 88 -6.41 -6.81 3.67
N THR A 89 -6.80 -5.79 4.45
CA THR A 89 -6.52 -4.39 4.13
C THR A 89 -5.03 -4.09 4.19
N ALA A 90 -4.35 -4.55 5.25
CA ALA A 90 -2.92 -4.37 5.44
C ALA A 90 -2.12 -5.04 4.31
N TYR A 91 -2.45 -6.29 3.98
CA TYR A 91 -1.80 -7.00 2.88
C TYR A 91 -2.00 -6.28 1.54
N LYS A 92 -3.23 -5.92 1.17
CA LYS A 92 -3.52 -5.19 -0.06
C LYS A 92 -2.72 -3.89 -0.14
N THR A 93 -2.62 -3.16 0.97
CA THR A 93 -1.91 -1.88 1.02
C THR A 93 -0.39 -2.07 0.93
N LEU A 94 0.18 -3.04 1.64
CA LEU A 94 1.62 -3.25 1.65
C LEU A 94 2.14 -4.05 0.45
N HIS A 95 1.29 -4.84 -0.21
CA HIS A 95 1.67 -5.59 -1.40
C HIS A 95 1.80 -4.69 -2.65
N ASP A 96 0.89 -3.74 -2.83
CA ASP A 96 0.92 -2.80 -3.95
C ASP A 96 1.94 -1.66 -3.67
N PRO A 97 2.94 -1.44 -4.54
CA PRO A 97 3.97 -0.41 -4.32
C PRO A 97 3.41 1.00 -4.17
N THR A 98 2.40 1.38 -4.95
CA THR A 98 1.79 2.71 -4.90
C THR A 98 0.97 2.91 -3.63
N LEU A 99 0.17 1.90 -3.23
CA LEU A 99 -0.59 1.96 -1.99
C LEU A 99 0.34 2.00 -0.78
N ARG A 100 1.42 1.21 -0.80
CA ARG A 100 2.45 1.21 0.24
C ARG A 100 3.15 2.57 0.33
N ALA A 101 3.52 3.17 -0.82
CA ALA A 101 4.13 4.50 -0.84
C ALA A 101 3.18 5.56 -0.26
N GLY A 102 1.91 5.53 -0.62
CA GLY A 102 0.89 6.43 -0.08
C GLY A 102 0.67 6.25 1.42
N TYR A 103 0.64 5.00 1.89
CA TYR A 103 0.50 4.69 3.31
C TYR A 103 1.72 5.16 4.13
N LEU A 104 2.93 4.89 3.65
CA LEU A 104 4.16 5.39 4.28
C LEU A 104 4.22 6.91 4.29
N LEU A 105 3.88 7.56 3.19
CA LEU A 105 3.83 9.02 3.14
C LEU A 105 2.86 9.56 4.19
N HIS A 106 1.69 8.95 4.35
CA HIS A 106 0.73 9.32 5.40
C HIS A 106 1.34 9.22 6.81
N LEU A 107 2.03 8.11 7.12
CA LEU A 107 2.69 7.91 8.42
C LEU A 107 3.81 8.95 8.67
N LEU A 108 4.59 9.26 7.63
CA LEU A 108 5.73 10.19 7.73
C LEU A 108 5.29 11.66 7.76
N ALA A 109 4.19 11.98 7.10
CA ALA A 109 3.70 13.35 6.92
C ALA A 109 2.78 13.85 8.06
N GLU A 110 2.47 13.03 9.10
CA GLU A 110 1.53 13.39 10.18
C GLU A 110 1.73 14.79 10.78
N LYS A 111 2.96 15.32 10.72
CA LYS A 111 3.33 16.64 11.29
C LYS A 111 3.74 17.66 10.23
N GLN A 112 3.59 17.34 8.96
CA GLN A 112 4.03 18.19 7.84
C GLN A 112 2.83 18.62 7.00
N GLN A 113 2.83 19.90 6.60
CA GLN A 113 1.83 20.40 5.64
C GLN A 113 2.38 20.18 4.22
N LEU A 114 1.91 19.13 3.56
CA LEU A 114 2.21 18.88 2.15
C LEU A 114 1.14 19.50 1.27
N ASP A 115 1.54 19.97 0.07
CA ASP A 115 0.59 20.32 -0.97
C ASP A 115 0.02 19.03 -1.60
N GLU A 116 -1.19 18.66 -1.19
CA GLU A 116 -1.88 17.46 -1.67
C GLU A 116 -2.21 17.52 -3.19
N SER A 117 -2.17 18.69 -3.79
CA SER A 117 -2.44 18.90 -5.23
C SER A 117 -1.17 18.92 -6.10
N SER A 118 0.00 18.86 -5.48
CA SER A 118 1.30 18.94 -6.15
C SER A 118 1.46 17.87 -7.24
N LEU A 119 2.01 18.29 -8.39
CA LEU A 119 2.32 17.44 -9.55
C LEU A 119 3.72 17.81 -10.08
N PRO A 120 4.40 16.89 -10.78
CA PRO A 120 5.65 17.22 -11.46
C PRO A 120 5.48 18.37 -12.45
N GLU A 121 6.54 19.15 -12.66
CA GLU A 121 6.52 20.28 -13.58
C GLU A 121 6.19 19.82 -15.01
N GLY A 122 5.25 20.53 -15.65
CA GLY A 122 4.79 20.20 -17.01
C GLY A 122 3.84 19.01 -17.12
N PHE A 123 3.67 18.22 -16.07
CA PHE A 123 2.86 16.99 -16.09
C PHE A 123 1.41 17.21 -16.53
N LEU A 124 0.75 18.27 -16.04
CA LEU A 124 -0.65 18.54 -16.41
C LEU A 124 -0.82 18.81 -17.92
N ALA A 125 0.12 19.54 -18.52
CA ALA A 125 0.06 19.81 -19.97
C ALA A 125 0.25 18.51 -20.78
N GLU A 126 1.17 17.65 -20.35
CA GLU A 126 1.39 16.36 -20.97
C GLU A 126 0.16 15.44 -20.84
N MET A 127 -0.45 15.37 -19.66
CA MET A 127 -1.65 14.58 -19.44
C MET A 127 -2.85 15.07 -20.25
N PHE A 128 -2.95 16.35 -20.48
CA PHE A 128 -3.99 16.92 -21.34
C PHE A 128 -3.87 16.39 -22.77
N PHE A 129 -2.66 16.42 -23.36
CA PHE A 129 -2.43 15.89 -24.71
C PHE A 129 -2.67 14.37 -24.78
N LEU A 130 -2.20 13.62 -23.81
CA LEU A 130 -2.43 12.18 -23.77
C LEU A 130 -3.92 11.83 -23.64
N GLN A 131 -4.68 12.64 -22.91
CA GLN A 131 -6.12 12.46 -22.79
C GLN A 131 -6.84 12.74 -24.10
N GLU A 132 -6.50 13.82 -24.84
CA GLU A 132 -7.07 14.10 -26.16
C GLU A 132 -6.74 13.01 -27.16
N GLU A 133 -5.48 12.54 -27.20
CA GLU A 133 -5.06 11.44 -28.07
C GLU A 133 -5.80 10.14 -27.73
N LEU A 134 -5.97 9.81 -26.45
CA LEU A 134 -6.73 8.64 -26.00
C LEU A 134 -8.20 8.73 -26.44
N ASP A 135 -8.82 9.90 -26.33
CA ASP A 135 -10.20 10.13 -26.75
C ASP A 135 -10.36 9.88 -28.27
N GLU A 136 -9.45 10.38 -29.09
CA GLU A 136 -9.44 10.15 -30.55
C GLU A 136 -9.23 8.66 -30.90
N LEU A 137 -8.34 7.96 -30.17
CA LEU A 137 -8.09 6.55 -30.40
C LEU A 137 -9.27 5.66 -30.01
N LEU A 138 -9.95 6.00 -28.93
CA LEU A 138 -11.17 5.29 -28.50
C LEU A 138 -12.32 5.47 -29.51
N ASP A 139 -12.48 6.67 -30.08
CA ASP A 139 -13.50 6.95 -31.09
C ASP A 139 -13.20 6.23 -32.41
N SER A 140 -11.94 6.13 -32.81
CA SER A 140 -11.50 5.45 -34.05
C SER A 140 -11.45 3.93 -33.93
N VAL A 141 -11.56 3.37 -32.72
CA VAL A 141 -11.45 1.92 -32.40
C VAL A 141 -10.17 1.31 -32.97
N ASN A 142 -9.06 2.06 -32.94
CA ASN A 142 -7.76 1.60 -33.44
C ASN A 142 -7.04 0.77 -32.36
N SER A 143 -7.23 -0.54 -32.39
CA SER A 143 -6.68 -1.46 -31.36
C SER A 143 -5.14 -1.48 -31.32
N VAL A 144 -4.45 -1.25 -32.42
CA VAL A 144 -2.97 -1.26 -32.47
C VAL A 144 -2.40 -0.02 -31.76
N GLU A 145 -2.94 1.16 -32.06
CA GLU A 145 -2.50 2.41 -31.43
C GLU A 145 -2.94 2.49 -29.97
N LEU A 146 -4.12 1.96 -29.61
CA LEU A 146 -4.54 1.82 -28.20
C LEU A 146 -3.60 0.92 -27.41
N SER A 147 -3.14 -0.21 -27.99
CA SER A 147 -2.14 -1.05 -27.34
C SER A 147 -0.80 -0.33 -27.14
N ALA A 148 -0.34 0.42 -28.15
CA ALA A 148 0.90 1.18 -28.04
C ALA A 148 0.78 2.28 -26.97
N MET A 149 -0.34 2.99 -26.88
CA MET A 149 -0.61 3.98 -25.85
C MET A 149 -0.69 3.34 -24.46
N HIS A 150 -1.34 2.19 -24.32
CA HIS A 150 -1.35 1.44 -23.06
C HIS A 150 0.07 1.12 -22.60
N ASP A 151 0.94 0.63 -23.48
CA ASP A 151 2.33 0.31 -23.16
C ASP A 151 3.13 1.56 -22.76
N ASP A 152 2.92 2.69 -23.43
CA ASP A 152 3.56 3.96 -23.08
C ASP A 152 3.11 4.45 -21.68
N LEU A 153 1.81 4.45 -21.40
CA LEU A 153 1.28 4.82 -20.09
C LEU A 153 1.78 3.88 -18.97
N GLN A 154 1.86 2.58 -19.22
CA GLN A 154 2.44 1.60 -18.29
C GLN A 154 3.92 1.89 -18.02
N ASN A 155 4.71 2.18 -19.04
CA ASN A 155 6.12 2.52 -18.89
C ASN A 155 6.30 3.81 -18.07
N ARG A 156 5.49 4.84 -18.30
CA ARG A 156 5.49 6.09 -17.52
C ARG A 156 5.16 5.82 -16.05
N LYS A 157 4.14 5.00 -15.80
CA LYS A 157 3.76 4.57 -14.45
C LYS A 157 4.90 3.83 -13.75
N MET A 158 5.54 2.87 -14.43
CA MET A 158 6.69 2.13 -13.89
C MET A 158 7.88 3.04 -13.58
N ASN A 159 8.14 4.06 -14.39
CA ASN A 159 9.20 5.03 -14.14
C ASN A 159 8.92 5.85 -12.86
N ILE A 160 7.69 6.29 -12.63
CA ILE A 160 7.29 6.97 -11.38
C ILE A 160 7.45 6.02 -10.18
N GLU A 161 7.01 4.78 -10.29
CA GLU A 161 7.15 3.79 -9.21
C GLU A 161 8.62 3.45 -8.89
N ALA A 162 9.50 3.47 -9.90
CA ALA A 162 10.93 3.27 -9.71
C ALA A 162 11.59 4.38 -8.86
N ASP A 163 11.01 5.57 -8.82
CA ASP A 163 11.51 6.69 -8.02
C ASP A 163 11.16 6.56 -6.52
N TYR A 164 10.20 5.70 -6.14
CA TYR A 164 9.83 5.55 -4.73
C TYR A 164 10.99 5.07 -3.86
N VAL A 165 11.70 4.03 -4.29
CA VAL A 165 12.84 3.48 -3.52
C VAL A 165 13.90 4.55 -3.23
N PRO A 166 14.45 5.26 -4.24
CA PRO A 166 15.45 6.29 -3.98
C PRO A 166 14.92 7.48 -3.16
N LEU A 167 13.65 7.83 -3.29
CA LEU A 167 13.06 8.92 -2.50
C LEU A 167 12.90 8.53 -1.03
N PHE A 168 12.40 7.33 -0.73
CA PHE A 168 12.32 6.86 0.66
C PHE A 168 13.72 6.71 1.28
N LYS A 169 14.71 6.20 0.57
CA LYS A 169 16.10 6.17 1.06
C LYS A 169 16.65 7.56 1.36
N LYS A 170 16.40 8.54 0.49
CA LYS A 170 16.80 9.92 0.76
C LYS A 170 16.10 10.49 2.00
N HIS A 171 14.83 10.15 2.22
CA HIS A 171 14.10 10.57 3.41
C HIS A 171 14.69 9.92 4.68
N ASP A 172 15.08 8.64 4.65
CA ASP A 172 15.71 7.96 5.78
C ASP A 172 17.04 8.62 6.17
N ASP A 173 17.82 9.08 5.17
CA ASP A 173 19.06 9.82 5.37
C ASP A 173 18.81 11.28 5.84
N HIS A 174 17.69 11.89 5.47
CA HIS A 174 17.34 13.30 5.73
C HIS A 174 15.90 13.47 6.17
N PRO A 175 15.50 12.95 7.35
CA PRO A 175 14.09 12.92 7.79
C PRO A 175 13.49 14.30 8.06
N GLU A 176 14.32 15.33 8.21
CA GLU A 176 13.89 16.73 8.36
C GLU A 176 13.54 17.42 7.03
N ASN A 177 13.90 16.81 5.88
CA ASN A 177 13.70 17.43 4.57
C ASN A 177 12.29 17.16 4.02
N SER A 178 11.38 18.12 4.23
CA SER A 178 10.00 18.04 3.74
C SER A 178 9.87 18.05 2.21
N GLU A 179 10.88 18.54 1.47
CA GLU A 179 10.84 18.55 0.00
C GLU A 179 10.81 17.13 -0.57
N ILE A 180 11.44 16.17 0.11
CA ILE A 180 11.43 14.77 -0.31
C ILE A 180 10.02 14.18 -0.20
N LEU A 181 9.32 14.44 0.90
CA LEU A 181 7.93 14.01 1.08
C LEU A 181 7.00 14.73 0.08
N GLN A 182 7.28 15.99 -0.24
CA GLN A 182 6.55 16.73 -1.27
C GLN A 182 6.76 16.13 -2.68
N GLN A 183 7.97 15.66 -2.99
CA GLN A 183 8.23 14.94 -4.24
C GLN A 183 7.48 13.60 -4.28
N LEU A 184 7.48 12.83 -3.18
CA LEU A 184 6.69 11.59 -3.08
C LEU A 184 5.20 11.86 -3.30
N GLN A 185 4.64 12.91 -2.68
CA GLN A 185 3.25 13.32 -2.89
C GLN A 185 2.96 13.64 -4.36
N SER A 186 3.85 14.37 -4.99
CA SER A 186 3.76 14.75 -6.42
C SER A 186 3.79 13.51 -7.33
N HIS A 187 4.68 12.54 -7.07
CA HIS A 187 4.76 11.29 -7.82
C HIS A 187 3.51 10.40 -7.63
N LEU A 188 2.99 10.30 -6.41
CA LEU A 188 1.76 9.58 -6.13
C LEU A 188 0.55 10.19 -6.85
N ASN A 189 0.49 11.51 -6.93
CA ASN A 189 -0.57 12.17 -7.67
C ASN A 189 -0.44 11.92 -9.18
N ALA A 190 0.77 12.01 -9.73
CA ALA A 190 1.04 11.71 -11.14
C ALA A 190 0.68 10.27 -11.50
N GLU A 191 1.07 9.29 -10.67
CA GLU A 191 0.71 7.87 -10.86
C GLU A 191 -0.81 7.68 -10.89
N ARG A 192 -1.53 8.36 -10.02
CA ARG A 192 -3.00 8.30 -9.94
C ARG A 192 -3.67 8.81 -11.23
N TYR A 193 -3.10 9.83 -11.87
CA TYR A 193 -3.56 10.29 -13.19
C TYR A 193 -3.32 9.24 -14.28
N LEU A 194 -2.11 8.68 -14.35
CA LEU A 194 -1.77 7.64 -15.32
C LEU A 194 -2.66 6.40 -15.17
N ARG A 195 -2.91 5.97 -13.93
CA ARG A 195 -3.81 4.85 -13.64
C ARG A 195 -5.21 5.09 -14.18
N ARG A 196 -5.76 6.31 -14.01
CA ARG A 196 -7.09 6.66 -14.55
C ARG A 196 -7.15 6.63 -16.08
N LEU A 197 -6.06 7.01 -16.77
CA LEU A 197 -6.00 6.89 -18.22
C LEU A 197 -5.95 5.41 -18.65
N LEU A 198 -5.13 4.60 -17.97
CA LEU A 198 -5.03 3.16 -18.21
C LEU A 198 -6.37 2.43 -18.02
N GLU A 199 -7.14 2.78 -16.99
CA GLU A 199 -8.46 2.20 -16.71
C GLU A 199 -9.49 2.48 -17.82
N ARG A 200 -9.27 3.50 -18.67
CA ARG A 200 -10.14 3.83 -19.80
C ARG A 200 -9.84 3.00 -21.05
N ILE A 201 -8.66 2.39 -21.14
CA ILE A 201 -8.28 1.56 -22.26
C ILE A 201 -8.90 0.17 -22.09
N PRO A 202 -9.73 -0.32 -23.02
CA PRO A 202 -10.32 -1.65 -22.95
C PRO A 202 -9.21 -2.71 -22.92
N THR A 203 -9.21 -3.58 -21.90
CA THR A 203 -8.35 -4.76 -21.90
C THR A 203 -8.94 -5.76 -22.90
N THR A 204 -8.22 -6.05 -23.96
CA THR A 204 -8.54 -7.20 -24.84
C THR A 204 -8.11 -8.47 -24.10
N ASP A 205 -9.12 -9.20 -23.56
CA ASP A 205 -8.94 -10.57 -23.08
C ASP A 205 -8.51 -11.51 -24.22
#